data_a7f2ca0afed44a29aec6a24bf7aa2dc1
#
_entry.id   a7f2ca0afed44a29aec6a24bf7aa2dc1
#
_cell.length_a   1.000
_cell.length_b   1.000
_cell.length_c   1.000
_cell.angle_alpha   90.00
_cell.angle_beta   90.00
_cell.angle_gamma   90.00
#
_symmetry.space_group_name_H-M   'P 1'
#
loop_
_entity.id
_entity.type
_entity.pdbx_description
1 polymer ?
#
loop_
_entity_poly.entity_id
_entity_poly.type
_entity_poly.pdbx_seq_one_letter_code
_entity_poly.pdbx_strand_id
1 'polypeptide(L)'
;MQLQHKNYDIIIIGAGAVGSGILLDASLRGYKVLLLEKDDFGSAASSKSSKLVHGGVRYLEKAVKNLDKAQYNLVKEGLQERAIFLRNASCIARKIKINIPTFSYLNLFYTWIGLFMYKVISKKKSLGNNSFLNKVVSSLFFPNIKNENLKGCVSF
;
A
#
# COMPACT_ATOMS: atom_id res chain seq x y z
N MET A 1 -11.20 -34.31 -13.03
CA MET A 1 -9.78 -33.97 -13.24
C MET A 1 -8.94 -34.98 -12.50
N GLN A 2 -8.37 -35.96 -13.19
CA GLN A 2 -7.50 -36.94 -12.55
C GLN A 2 -6.18 -36.26 -12.22
N LEU A 3 -5.90 -36.09 -10.94
CA LEU A 3 -4.57 -35.76 -10.44
C LEU A 3 -3.68 -36.97 -10.73
N GLN A 4 -3.02 -36.98 -11.89
CA GLN A 4 -1.91 -37.88 -12.10
C GLN A 4 -0.91 -37.71 -10.96
N HIS A 5 -0.32 -38.80 -10.48
CA HIS A 5 0.72 -38.80 -9.44
C HIS A 5 1.92 -37.92 -9.87
N LYS A 6 1.78 -36.62 -9.71
CA LYS A 6 2.86 -35.66 -9.89
C LYS A 6 3.42 -35.34 -8.52
N ASN A 7 4.68 -35.53 -8.32
CA ASN A 7 5.36 -35.08 -7.13
C ASN A 7 5.48 -33.56 -7.19
N TYR A 8 5.00 -32.88 -6.17
CA TYR A 8 5.12 -31.44 -5.98
C TYR A 8 6.08 -31.16 -4.81
N ASP A 9 6.90 -30.14 -4.96
CA ASP A 9 7.81 -29.69 -3.92
C ASP A 9 7.06 -28.87 -2.86
N ILE A 10 6.05 -28.10 -3.30
CA ILE A 10 5.28 -27.19 -2.45
C ILE A 10 3.79 -27.30 -2.82
N ILE A 11 2.94 -27.37 -1.79
CA ILE A 11 1.47 -27.26 -1.93
C ILE A 11 1.03 -26.00 -1.22
N ILE A 12 0.33 -25.11 -1.94
CA ILE A 12 -0.22 -23.86 -1.41
C ILE A 12 -1.74 -24.00 -1.33
N ILE A 13 -2.31 -23.70 -0.18
CA ILE A 13 -3.76 -23.73 0.04
C ILE A 13 -4.26 -22.28 0.13
N GLY A 14 -5.13 -21.92 -0.82
CA GLY A 14 -5.72 -20.60 -0.98
C GLY A 14 -5.05 -19.74 -2.04
N ALA A 15 -5.81 -19.37 -3.08
CA ALA A 15 -5.37 -18.57 -4.22
C ALA A 15 -5.76 -17.10 -4.10
N GLY A 16 -5.60 -16.52 -2.91
CA GLY A 16 -5.66 -15.09 -2.67
C GLY A 16 -4.35 -14.40 -3.08
N ALA A 17 -4.22 -13.10 -2.81
CA ALA A 17 -3.03 -12.31 -3.14
C ALA A 17 -1.73 -12.92 -2.58
N VAL A 18 -1.77 -13.46 -1.36
CA VAL A 18 -0.60 -14.09 -0.71
C VAL A 18 -0.25 -15.40 -1.39
N GLY A 19 -1.21 -16.32 -1.55
CA GLY A 19 -0.96 -17.63 -2.17
C GLY A 19 -0.49 -17.52 -3.61
N SER A 20 -1.06 -16.59 -4.38
CA SER A 20 -0.62 -16.31 -5.75
C SER A 20 0.80 -15.72 -5.80
N GLY A 21 1.16 -14.87 -4.84
CA GLY A 21 2.51 -14.33 -4.71
C GLY A 21 3.53 -15.41 -4.38
N ILE A 22 3.22 -16.31 -3.44
CA ILE A 22 4.08 -17.45 -3.08
C ILE A 22 4.24 -18.40 -4.28
N LEU A 23 3.15 -18.68 -5.00
CA LEU A 23 3.18 -19.50 -6.22
C LEU A 23 4.16 -18.94 -7.25
N LEU A 24 4.06 -17.62 -7.51
CA LEU A 24 4.92 -16.95 -8.48
C LEU A 24 6.39 -17.04 -8.05
N ASP A 25 6.73 -16.67 -6.82
CA ASP A 25 8.11 -16.67 -6.31
C ASP A 25 8.71 -18.09 -6.32
N ALA A 26 7.98 -19.09 -5.82
CA ALA A 26 8.44 -20.46 -5.78
C ALA A 26 8.63 -21.05 -7.20
N SER A 27 7.71 -20.77 -8.13
CA SER A 27 7.83 -21.20 -9.52
C SER A 27 9.03 -20.57 -10.23
N LEU A 28 9.30 -19.29 -9.98
CA LEU A 28 10.48 -18.60 -10.52
C LEU A 28 11.80 -19.15 -9.97
N ARG A 29 11.78 -19.76 -8.78
CA ARG A 29 12.91 -20.48 -8.20
C ARG A 29 13.06 -21.92 -8.69
N GLY A 30 12.17 -22.38 -9.58
CA GLY A 30 12.21 -23.71 -10.18
C GLY A 30 11.50 -24.82 -9.39
N TYR A 31 10.78 -24.51 -8.31
CA TYR A 31 9.99 -25.49 -7.57
C TYR A 31 8.74 -25.90 -8.34
N LYS A 32 8.38 -27.17 -8.22
CA LYS A 32 7.10 -27.70 -8.70
C LYS A 32 6.01 -27.39 -7.68
N VAL A 33 5.15 -26.43 -7.98
CA VAL A 33 4.16 -25.93 -7.04
C VAL A 33 2.75 -26.30 -7.45
N LEU A 34 1.95 -26.74 -6.48
CA LEU A 34 0.51 -26.95 -6.62
C LEU A 34 -0.22 -25.90 -5.81
N LEU A 35 -1.10 -25.11 -6.46
CA LEU A 35 -1.99 -24.17 -5.81
C LEU A 35 -3.41 -24.74 -5.80
N LEU A 36 -4.00 -24.81 -4.61
CA LEU A 36 -5.36 -25.31 -4.41
C LEU A 36 -6.24 -24.16 -3.90
N GLU A 37 -7.39 -23.96 -4.54
CA GLU A 37 -8.42 -23.02 -4.13
C GLU A 37 -9.76 -23.74 -4.04
N LYS A 38 -10.53 -23.49 -3.00
CA LYS A 38 -11.83 -24.14 -2.78
C LYS A 38 -12.97 -23.49 -3.58
N ASP A 39 -12.86 -22.18 -3.86
CA ASP A 39 -13.89 -21.40 -4.56
C ASP A 39 -13.30 -20.87 -5.87
N ASP A 40 -13.10 -19.54 -5.97
CA ASP A 40 -12.51 -18.87 -7.12
C ASP A 40 -11.27 -18.08 -6.71
N PHE A 41 -10.38 -17.82 -7.65
CA PHE A 41 -9.16 -17.06 -7.38
C PHE A 41 -9.46 -15.65 -6.83
N GLY A 42 -8.86 -15.33 -5.70
CA GLY A 42 -9.03 -14.03 -5.06
C GLY A 42 -10.43 -13.76 -4.49
N SER A 43 -11.32 -14.72 -4.42
CA SER A 43 -12.73 -14.56 -4.04
C SER A 43 -12.98 -14.07 -2.60
N ALA A 44 -12.07 -14.37 -1.66
CA ALA A 44 -12.21 -14.03 -0.25
C ALA A 44 -11.74 -12.58 0.06
N ALA A 45 -10.83 -12.41 1.02
CA ALA A 45 -10.34 -11.10 1.47
C ALA A 45 -9.71 -10.26 0.33
N SER A 46 -9.06 -10.92 -0.64
CA SER A 46 -8.43 -10.24 -1.76
C SER A 46 -9.41 -9.52 -2.68
N SER A 47 -10.62 -10.04 -2.88
CA SER A 47 -11.68 -9.37 -3.65
C SER A 47 -12.32 -8.22 -2.89
N LYS A 48 -12.36 -8.29 -1.56
CA LYS A 48 -13.06 -7.36 -0.67
C LYS A 48 -12.17 -6.25 -0.11
N SER A 49 -10.93 -6.12 -0.60
CA SER A 49 -10.00 -5.05 -0.21
C SER A 49 -10.29 -3.76 -0.99
N SER A 50 -9.80 -2.62 -0.49
CA SER A 50 -9.85 -1.33 -1.20
C SER A 50 -8.97 -1.29 -2.46
N LYS A 51 -8.13 -2.28 -2.68
CA LYS A 51 -7.09 -2.33 -3.73
C LYS A 51 -6.06 -1.19 -3.64
N LEU A 52 -6.02 -0.48 -2.51
CA LEU A 52 -5.05 0.59 -2.26
C LEU A 52 -3.81 0.01 -1.59
N VAL A 53 -2.69 0.03 -2.30
CA VAL A 53 -1.40 -0.41 -1.77
C VAL A 53 -0.62 0.79 -1.26
N HIS A 54 -0.28 0.79 0.03
CA HIS A 54 0.50 1.84 0.66
C HIS A 54 1.69 1.26 1.45
N GLY A 55 2.72 2.06 1.67
CA GLY A 55 3.91 1.63 2.43
C GLY A 55 3.80 1.84 3.94
N GLY A 56 2.59 1.80 4.51
CA GLY A 56 2.41 1.79 5.96
C GLY A 56 2.59 3.14 6.67
N VAL A 57 2.06 4.25 6.14
CA VAL A 57 2.14 5.60 6.77
C VAL A 57 1.75 5.60 8.24
N ARG A 58 0.69 4.85 8.63
CA ARG A 58 0.24 4.76 10.03
C ARG A 58 1.26 4.08 10.95
N TYR A 59 2.03 3.13 10.44
CA TYR A 59 3.10 2.47 11.21
C TYR A 59 4.29 3.40 11.44
N LEU A 60 4.53 4.35 10.50
CA LEU A 60 5.55 5.36 10.70
C LEU A 60 5.24 6.27 11.88
N GLU A 61 3.98 6.69 12.02
CA GLU A 61 3.55 7.48 13.18
C GLU A 61 3.84 6.75 14.50
N LYS A 62 3.49 5.46 14.58
CA LYS A 62 3.78 4.64 15.76
C LYS A 62 5.29 4.45 15.98
N ALA A 63 6.05 4.22 14.91
CA ALA A 63 7.49 4.07 14.99
C ALA A 63 8.18 5.31 15.59
N VAL A 64 7.74 6.50 15.16
CA VAL A 64 8.30 7.76 15.65
C VAL A 64 7.86 8.06 17.08
N LYS A 65 6.56 7.91 17.41
CA LYS A 65 6.04 8.18 18.74
C LYS A 65 6.61 7.27 19.82
N ASN A 66 6.81 6.00 19.49
CA ASN A 66 7.24 4.97 20.44
C ASN A 66 8.72 4.60 20.30
N LEU A 67 9.47 5.25 19.41
CA LEU A 67 10.86 4.91 19.06
C LEU A 67 11.00 3.43 18.68
N ASP A 68 9.97 2.86 18.03
CA ASP A 68 9.88 1.44 17.72
C ASP A 68 10.60 1.13 16.38
N LYS A 69 11.77 0.52 16.52
CA LYS A 69 12.61 0.12 15.38
C LYS A 69 11.95 -0.96 14.52
N ALA A 70 11.12 -1.84 15.09
CA ALA A 70 10.43 -2.89 14.33
C ALA A 70 9.39 -2.26 13.39
N GLN A 71 8.60 -1.30 13.88
CA GLN A 71 7.65 -0.55 13.07
C GLN A 71 8.35 0.27 11.97
N TYR A 72 9.51 0.85 12.27
CA TYR A 72 10.31 1.56 11.26
C TYR A 72 10.78 0.61 10.13
N ASN A 73 11.30 -0.55 10.48
CA ASN A 73 11.72 -1.56 9.49
C ASN A 73 10.55 -2.04 8.65
N LEU A 74 9.38 -2.28 9.26
CA LEU A 74 8.16 -2.67 8.56
C LEU A 74 7.75 -1.61 7.51
N VAL A 75 7.85 -0.32 7.83
CA VAL A 75 7.58 0.76 6.87
C VAL A 75 8.59 0.72 5.71
N LYS A 76 9.87 0.54 6.01
CA LYS A 76 10.93 0.48 5.01
C LYS A 76 10.74 -0.69 4.04
N GLU A 77 10.40 -1.86 4.55
CA GLU A 77 10.08 -3.06 3.77
C GLU A 77 8.81 -2.85 2.94
N GLY A 78 7.73 -2.36 3.54
CA GLY A 78 6.48 -2.07 2.83
C GLY A 78 6.65 -1.06 1.69
N LEU A 79 7.52 -0.06 1.84
CA LEU A 79 7.87 0.87 0.76
C LEU A 79 8.64 0.19 -0.37
N GLN A 80 9.48 -0.79 -0.02
CA GLN A 80 10.24 -1.58 -0.98
C GLN A 80 9.31 -2.50 -1.78
N GLU A 81 8.48 -3.25 -1.09
CA GLU A 81 7.50 -4.16 -1.69
C GLU A 81 6.51 -3.41 -2.59
N ARG A 82 6.03 -2.24 -2.16
CA ARG A 82 5.18 -1.37 -2.99
C ARG A 82 5.86 -0.98 -4.30
N ALA A 83 7.15 -0.65 -4.27
CA ALA A 83 7.89 -0.26 -5.47
C ALA A 83 8.10 -1.46 -6.41
N ILE A 84 8.35 -2.65 -5.88
CA ILE A 84 8.45 -3.90 -6.64
C ILE A 84 7.09 -4.24 -7.26
N PHE A 85 6.01 -4.18 -6.47
CA PHE A 85 4.66 -4.43 -6.94
C PHE A 85 4.28 -3.50 -8.11
N LEU A 86 4.51 -2.20 -7.98
CA LEU A 86 4.21 -1.22 -9.02
C LEU A 86 5.00 -1.48 -10.32
N ARG A 87 6.23 -1.98 -10.21
CA ARG A 87 7.05 -2.36 -11.37
C ARG A 87 6.55 -3.64 -12.03
N ASN A 88 6.23 -4.66 -11.23
CA ASN A 88 5.84 -5.97 -11.72
C ASN A 88 4.40 -5.99 -12.25
N ALA A 89 3.53 -5.18 -11.68
CA ALA A 89 2.12 -5.09 -12.06
C ALA A 89 1.78 -3.76 -12.74
N SER A 90 2.70 -3.17 -13.49
CA SER A 90 2.55 -1.85 -14.13
C SER A 90 1.36 -1.76 -15.11
N CYS A 91 0.90 -2.88 -15.64
CA CYS A 91 -0.28 -2.96 -16.52
C CYS A 91 -1.60 -2.70 -15.78
N ILE A 92 -1.68 -2.99 -14.47
CA ILE A 92 -2.90 -2.88 -13.66
C ILE A 92 -2.75 -1.91 -12.47
N ALA A 93 -1.53 -1.70 -11.99
CA ALA A 93 -1.25 -0.84 -10.84
C ALA A 93 -0.92 0.59 -11.30
N ARG A 94 -1.59 1.57 -10.71
CA ARG A 94 -1.39 3.00 -11.02
C ARG A 94 -1.11 3.79 -9.76
N LYS A 95 -0.29 4.83 -9.90
CA LYS A 95 -0.09 5.81 -8.82
C LYS A 95 -1.33 6.67 -8.69
N ILE A 96 -1.78 6.88 -7.47
CA ILE A 96 -2.85 7.81 -7.16
C ILE A 96 -2.37 8.82 -6.13
N LYS A 97 -2.87 10.04 -6.21
CA LYS A 97 -2.68 11.04 -5.16
C LYS A 97 -3.76 10.88 -4.11
N ILE A 98 -3.35 10.84 -2.85
CA ILE A 98 -4.25 10.83 -1.71
C ILE A 98 -4.20 12.21 -1.06
N ASN A 99 -5.38 12.78 -0.81
CA ASN A 99 -5.52 14.10 -0.19
C ASN A 99 -6.09 13.93 1.21
N ILE A 100 -5.38 14.44 2.20
CA ILE A 100 -5.78 14.41 3.61
C ILE A 100 -6.31 15.78 3.98
N PRO A 101 -7.62 15.94 4.21
CA PRO A 101 -8.18 17.21 4.66
C PRO A 101 -7.73 17.51 6.09
N THR A 102 -7.43 18.77 6.36
CA THR A 102 -6.99 19.25 7.67
C THR A 102 -7.85 20.41 8.13
N PHE A 103 -8.33 20.33 9.36
CA PHE A 103 -9.25 21.31 9.96
C PHE A 103 -8.58 22.19 11.03
N SER A 104 -7.28 21.99 11.26
CA SER A 104 -6.46 22.78 12.18
C SER A 104 -5.07 22.98 11.58
N TYR A 105 -4.46 24.15 11.82
CA TYR A 105 -3.08 24.42 11.39
C TYR A 105 -2.06 23.51 12.06
N LEU A 106 -2.29 23.13 13.33
CA LEU A 106 -1.44 22.16 14.02
C LEU A 106 -1.47 20.79 13.36
N ASN A 107 -2.67 20.29 13.01
CA ASN A 107 -2.82 19.03 12.30
C ASN A 107 -2.21 19.09 10.89
N LEU A 108 -2.33 20.23 10.23
CA LEU A 108 -1.72 20.44 8.92
C LEU A 108 -0.20 20.33 9.00
N PHE A 109 0.43 21.01 9.95
CA PHE A 109 1.86 21.00 10.17
C PHE A 109 2.35 19.57 10.55
N TYR A 110 1.64 18.93 11.48
CA TYR A 110 1.93 17.55 11.89
C TYR A 110 1.85 16.54 10.73
N THR A 111 0.77 16.62 9.96
CA THR A 111 0.57 15.77 8.77
C THR A 111 1.66 16.00 7.73
N TRP A 112 2.02 17.25 7.50
CA TRP A 112 3.06 17.60 6.53
C TRP A 112 4.42 17.06 6.95
N ILE A 113 4.82 17.19 8.23
CA ILE A 113 6.06 16.61 8.76
C ILE A 113 6.05 15.10 8.62
N GLY A 114 4.97 14.43 9.01
CA GLY A 114 4.86 12.96 8.90
C GLY A 114 5.02 12.47 7.47
N LEU A 115 4.39 13.12 6.51
CA LEU A 115 4.51 12.78 5.09
C LEU A 115 5.88 13.15 4.51
N PHE A 116 6.52 14.22 5.01
CA PHE A 116 7.89 14.55 4.63
C PHE A 116 8.87 13.48 5.11
N MET A 117 8.77 13.03 6.36
CA MET A 117 9.57 11.92 6.88
C MET A 117 9.34 10.63 6.08
N TYR A 118 8.07 10.33 5.76
CA TYR A 118 7.73 9.18 4.91
C TYR A 118 8.41 9.25 3.54
N LYS A 119 8.45 10.43 2.93
CA LYS A 119 9.15 10.67 1.67
C LYS A 119 10.67 10.45 1.83
N VAL A 120 11.29 10.96 2.89
CA VAL A 120 12.72 10.77 3.17
C VAL A 120 13.06 9.28 3.32
N ILE A 121 12.25 8.52 4.06
CA ILE A 121 12.44 7.07 4.22
C ILE A 121 12.27 6.33 2.90
N SER A 122 11.32 6.76 2.06
CA SER A 122 11.09 6.13 0.76
C SER A 122 12.25 6.34 -0.24
N LYS A 123 13.08 7.36 -0.06
CA LYS A 123 14.25 7.67 -0.91
C LYS A 123 13.88 7.64 -2.40
N LYS A 124 14.64 6.89 -3.21
CA LYS A 124 14.40 6.69 -4.65
C LYS A 124 13.08 5.94 -4.98
N LYS A 125 12.39 5.38 -3.99
CA LYS A 125 11.12 4.65 -4.13
C LYS A 125 9.89 5.54 -3.86
N SER A 126 10.09 6.85 -3.69
CA SER A 126 9.01 7.82 -3.57
C SER A 126 8.16 7.85 -4.84
N LEU A 127 6.85 7.87 -4.70
CA LEU A 127 5.92 7.91 -5.83
C LEU A 127 5.64 9.31 -6.35
N GLY A 128 6.05 10.35 -5.62
CA GLY A 128 5.82 11.74 -6.00
C GLY A 128 6.24 12.72 -4.91
N ASN A 129 5.87 13.98 -5.11
CA ASN A 129 6.11 15.07 -4.17
C ASN A 129 4.85 15.34 -3.36
N ASN A 130 5.05 15.63 -2.07
CA ASN A 130 3.99 16.16 -1.23
C ASN A 130 3.66 17.59 -1.68
N SER A 131 2.39 17.94 -1.68
CA SER A 131 1.93 19.29 -1.98
C SER A 131 0.85 19.72 -1.00
N PHE A 132 0.70 21.02 -0.83
CA PHE A 132 -0.37 21.60 -0.04
C PHE A 132 -1.41 22.22 -0.98
N LEU A 133 -2.67 21.91 -0.74
CA LEU A 133 -3.81 22.53 -1.40
C LEU A 133 -4.51 23.45 -0.37
N ASN A 134 -4.60 24.73 -0.68
CA ASN A 134 -5.31 25.68 0.19
C ASN A 134 -6.82 25.37 0.22
N LYS A 135 -7.55 26.01 1.12
CA LYS A 135 -8.99 25.80 1.31
C LYS A 135 -9.78 25.92 0.00
N VAL A 136 -9.52 26.97 -0.79
CA VAL A 136 -10.26 27.25 -2.04
C VAL A 136 -10.05 26.13 -3.05
N VAL A 137 -8.78 25.77 -3.30
CA VAL A 137 -8.44 24.67 -4.24
C VAL A 137 -8.97 23.33 -3.73
N SER A 138 -8.89 23.08 -2.43
CA SER A 138 -9.44 21.85 -1.84
C SER A 138 -10.94 21.72 -2.04
N SER A 139 -11.70 22.80 -1.89
CA SER A 139 -13.15 22.80 -2.09
C SER A 139 -13.54 22.67 -3.57
N LEU A 140 -12.73 23.19 -4.49
CA LEU A 140 -12.96 23.03 -5.93
C LEU A 140 -12.75 21.58 -6.38
N PHE A 141 -11.67 20.94 -5.92
CA PHE A 141 -11.39 19.54 -6.27
C PHE A 141 -12.29 18.53 -5.55
N PHE A 142 -12.75 18.88 -4.34
CA PHE A 142 -13.55 18.01 -3.49
C PHE A 142 -14.79 18.73 -2.97
N PRO A 143 -15.81 18.97 -3.80
CA PRO A 143 -16.99 19.78 -3.43
C PRO A 143 -17.77 19.20 -2.24
N ASN A 144 -17.69 17.88 -2.03
CA ASN A 144 -18.36 17.19 -0.92
C ASN A 144 -17.56 17.22 0.41
N ILE A 145 -16.39 17.85 0.45
CA ILE A 145 -15.67 18.03 1.70
C ILE A 145 -16.43 19.02 2.58
N LYS A 146 -16.59 18.65 3.85
CA LYS A 146 -17.11 19.57 4.87
C LYS A 146 -16.22 20.80 4.98
N ASN A 147 -16.74 21.97 4.58
CA ASN A 147 -15.97 23.22 4.49
C ASN A 147 -15.81 23.95 5.83
N GLU A 148 -16.61 23.58 6.85
CA GLU A 148 -16.50 24.15 8.17
C GLU A 148 -15.09 23.88 8.74
N ASN A 149 -14.40 24.95 9.12
CA ASN A 149 -13.02 24.89 9.66
C ASN A 149 -11.96 24.24 8.78
N LEU A 150 -12.26 23.90 7.51
CA LEU A 150 -11.25 23.38 6.60
C LEU A 150 -10.13 24.40 6.41
N LYS A 151 -8.87 24.00 6.64
CA LYS A 151 -7.67 24.82 6.44
C LYS A 151 -7.01 24.50 5.09
N GLY A 152 -7.21 23.30 4.58
CA GLY A 152 -6.67 22.83 3.32
C GLY A 152 -6.47 21.31 3.32
N CYS A 153 -5.80 20.80 2.29
CA CYS A 153 -5.44 19.38 2.18
C CYS A 153 -3.93 19.22 2.01
N VAL A 154 -3.37 18.18 2.60
CA VAL A 154 -2.03 17.72 2.27
C VAL A 154 -2.16 16.56 1.29
N SER A 155 -1.49 16.70 0.13
CA SER A 155 -1.51 15.73 -0.95
C SER A 155 -0.18 14.98 -1.01
N PHE A 156 -0.22 13.66 -1.18
CA PHE A 156 0.97 12.83 -1.28
C PHE A 156 0.77 11.66 -2.24
#